data_25eabb3e19596380c94fed3b02cdefd4
#
_entry.id   25eabb3e19596380c94fed3b02cdefd4
#
_cell.length_a   1.000
_cell.length_b   1.000
_cell.length_c   1.000
_cell.angle_alpha   90.00
_cell.angle_beta   90.00
_cell.angle_gamma   90.00
#
_symmetry.space_group_name_H-M   'P 1'
#
loop_
_entity.id
_entity.type
_entity.pdbx_description
1 polymer ?
#
loop_
_entity_poly.entity_id
_entity_poly.type
_entity_poly.pdbx_seq_one_letter_code
_entity_poly.pdbx_strand_id
1 'polypeptide(L)'
;YYFAGFNGYLLLGHYVKKGNDWSLMKTFILCILMFAVGYYITYTGFSTTASNPNATETEMELFFTFCSPNVLLMTLATFLLLQKVVITNSTVIKVLANMTQCGFGIYMVHYFVVGPFFLLIGPSSLPIPLQVPLMAICIFLCSWAFTALIYKLMPQKAVWFMG
;
A
#
# COMPACT_ATOMS: atom_id res chain seq x y z
N TYR A 1 2.85 5.86 19.60
CA TYR A 1 3.66 4.80 18.93
C TYR A 1 3.54 4.86 17.39
N TYR A 2 2.37 5.15 16.81
CA TYR A 2 2.16 5.16 15.35
C TYR A 2 3.03 6.18 14.60
N PHE A 3 3.23 7.36 15.15
CA PHE A 3 4.04 8.41 14.53
C PHE A 3 5.52 8.01 14.39
N ALA A 4 6.07 7.30 15.37
CA ALA A 4 7.46 6.82 15.33
C ALA A 4 7.69 5.78 14.22
N GLY A 5 6.69 4.93 13.93
CA GLY A 5 6.74 3.95 12.85
C GLY A 5 6.85 4.60 11.47
N PHE A 6 6.08 5.64 11.19
CA PHE A 6 6.16 6.37 9.92
C PHE A 6 7.52 7.04 9.71
N ASN A 7 8.09 7.63 10.75
CA ASN A 7 9.45 8.19 10.68
C ASN A 7 10.51 7.11 10.39
N GLY A 8 10.34 5.91 10.94
CA GLY A 8 11.19 4.76 10.65
C GLY A 8 11.18 4.39 9.16
N TYR A 9 10.02 4.35 8.52
CA TYR A 9 9.90 4.10 7.08
C TYR A 9 10.52 5.19 6.22
N LEU A 10 10.41 6.46 6.60
CA LEU A 10 11.04 7.58 5.92
C LEU A 10 12.58 7.46 5.95
N LEU A 11 13.14 7.20 7.13
CA LEU A 11 14.58 6.99 7.30
C LEU A 11 15.08 5.78 6.53
N LEU A 12 14.34 4.67 6.58
CA LEU A 12 14.64 3.45 5.84
C LEU A 12 14.64 3.70 4.34
N GLY A 13 13.63 4.40 3.82
CA GLY A 13 13.54 4.77 2.40
C GLY A 13 14.71 5.65 1.96
N HIS A 14 15.11 6.62 2.79
CA HIS A 14 16.26 7.48 2.52
C HIS A 14 17.58 6.69 2.51
N TYR A 15 17.76 5.79 3.46
CA TYR A 15 18.96 4.95 3.54
C TYR A 15 19.09 4.00 2.34
N VAL A 16 17.99 3.32 2.00
CA VAL A 16 17.97 2.37 0.88
C VAL A 16 18.18 3.07 -0.46
N LYS A 17 17.71 4.32 -0.62
CA LYS A 17 17.94 5.11 -1.84
C LYS A 17 19.43 5.35 -2.12
N LYS A 18 20.26 5.46 -1.09
CA LYS A 18 21.69 5.82 -1.22
C LYS A 18 22.62 4.68 -1.60
N GLY A 19 22.23 3.41 -1.46
CA GLY A 19 23.24 2.36 -1.39
C GLY A 19 22.94 1.03 -2.07
N ASN A 20 22.11 0.95 -3.11
CA ASN A 20 21.78 -0.35 -3.69
C ASN A 20 22.46 -0.58 -5.07
N ASP A 21 23.80 -0.85 -5.03
CA ASP A 21 24.59 -1.26 -6.20
C ASP A 21 24.54 -2.77 -6.49
N TRP A 22 23.64 -3.49 -5.82
CA TRP A 22 23.51 -4.93 -5.98
C TRP A 22 22.97 -5.29 -7.37
N SER A 23 23.48 -6.40 -7.93
CA SER A 23 22.98 -6.92 -9.19
C SER A 23 21.48 -7.27 -9.09
N LEU A 24 20.76 -7.11 -10.18
CA LEU A 24 19.31 -7.36 -10.24
C LEU A 24 18.94 -8.75 -9.75
N MET A 25 19.72 -9.77 -10.11
CA MET A 25 19.48 -11.16 -9.69
C MET A 25 19.61 -11.35 -8.18
N LYS A 26 20.64 -10.77 -7.56
CA LYS A 26 20.83 -10.84 -6.10
C LYS A 26 19.69 -10.13 -5.36
N THR A 27 19.32 -8.94 -5.84
CA THR A 27 18.19 -8.18 -5.28
C THR A 27 16.89 -8.97 -5.38
N PHE A 28 16.61 -9.58 -6.53
CA PHE A 28 15.41 -10.36 -6.78
C PHE A 28 15.29 -11.55 -5.83
N ILE A 29 16.36 -12.37 -5.71
CA ILE A 29 16.37 -13.53 -4.82
C ILE A 29 16.16 -13.10 -3.36
N LEU A 30 16.90 -12.08 -2.91
CA LEU A 30 16.76 -11.58 -1.54
C LEU A 30 15.34 -11.07 -1.27
N CYS A 31 14.76 -10.31 -2.20
CA CYS A 31 13.41 -9.77 -2.05
C CYS A 31 12.33 -10.85 -2.01
N ILE A 32 12.46 -11.90 -2.83
CA ILE A 32 11.55 -13.06 -2.77
C ILE A 32 11.66 -13.74 -1.40
N LEU A 33 12.86 -13.99 -0.90
CA LEU A 33 13.05 -14.60 0.41
C LEU A 33 12.45 -13.74 1.54
N MET A 34 12.75 -12.45 1.55
CA MET A 34 12.20 -11.52 2.54
C MET A 34 10.67 -11.47 2.49
N PHE A 35 10.11 -11.39 1.28
CA PHE A 35 8.66 -11.36 1.09
C PHE A 35 8.01 -12.67 1.53
N ALA A 36 8.58 -13.82 1.16
CA ALA A 36 8.09 -15.14 1.54
C ALA A 36 8.11 -15.36 3.07
N VAL A 37 9.18 -14.93 3.74
CA VAL A 37 9.28 -15.00 5.21
C VAL A 37 8.23 -14.11 5.86
N GLY A 38 8.11 -12.85 5.42
CA GLY A 38 7.11 -11.92 5.95
C GLY A 38 5.68 -12.43 5.74
N TYR A 39 5.40 -12.95 4.53
CA TYR A 39 4.10 -13.56 4.20
C TYR A 39 3.80 -14.80 5.06
N TYR A 40 4.79 -15.68 5.24
CA TYR A 40 4.64 -16.89 6.06
C TYR A 40 4.30 -16.54 7.52
N ILE A 41 5.01 -15.56 8.10
CA ILE A 41 4.73 -15.08 9.47
C ILE A 41 3.31 -14.49 9.56
N THR A 42 2.92 -13.66 8.60
CA THR A 42 1.58 -13.07 8.56
C THR A 42 0.49 -14.15 8.45
N TYR A 43 0.66 -15.08 7.52
CA TYR A 43 -0.30 -16.14 7.27
C TYR A 43 -0.46 -17.09 8.47
N THR A 44 0.65 -17.58 9.02
CA THR A 44 0.61 -18.50 10.17
C THR A 44 0.10 -17.80 11.42
N GLY A 45 0.58 -16.59 11.69
CA GLY A 45 0.12 -15.81 12.83
C GLY A 45 -1.37 -15.51 12.77
N PHE A 46 -1.86 -15.02 11.63
CA PHE A 46 -3.28 -14.77 11.46
C PHE A 46 -4.14 -16.04 11.52
N SER A 47 -3.71 -17.13 10.85
CA SER A 47 -4.47 -18.38 10.83
C SER A 47 -4.58 -19.02 12.23
N THR A 48 -3.50 -18.98 13.00
CA THR A 48 -3.51 -19.51 14.38
C THR A 48 -4.40 -18.66 15.30
N THR A 49 -4.32 -17.35 15.19
CA THR A 49 -5.16 -16.44 15.97
C THR A 49 -6.63 -16.56 15.58
N ALA A 50 -6.94 -16.59 14.30
CA ALA A 50 -8.31 -16.74 13.80
C ALA A 50 -8.96 -18.09 14.15
N SER A 51 -8.16 -19.12 14.42
CA SER A 51 -8.65 -20.43 14.90
C SER A 51 -9.03 -20.44 16.37
N ASN A 52 -8.67 -19.41 17.12
CA ASN A 52 -9.02 -19.28 18.53
C ASN A 52 -10.38 -18.56 18.66
N PRO A 53 -11.43 -19.23 19.18
CA PRO A 53 -12.76 -18.63 19.32
C PRO A 53 -12.81 -17.42 20.28
N ASN A 54 -11.80 -17.25 21.13
CA ASN A 54 -11.66 -16.13 22.07
C ASN A 54 -10.74 -15.02 21.56
N ALA A 55 -10.25 -15.11 20.32
CA ALA A 55 -9.36 -14.10 19.76
C ALA A 55 -10.09 -12.77 19.61
N THR A 56 -9.46 -11.70 20.05
CA THR A 56 -9.95 -10.34 19.87
C THR A 56 -9.57 -9.81 18.48
N GLU A 57 -10.36 -8.87 17.95
CA GLU A 57 -10.04 -8.18 16.68
C GLU A 57 -8.63 -7.57 16.71
N THR A 58 -8.25 -6.98 17.83
CA THR A 58 -6.92 -6.38 18.04
C THR A 58 -5.78 -7.39 17.89
N GLU A 59 -5.96 -8.63 18.37
CA GLU A 59 -4.96 -9.69 18.22
C GLU A 59 -4.83 -10.14 16.77
N MET A 60 -5.93 -10.19 16.02
CA MET A 60 -5.91 -10.50 14.59
C MET A 60 -5.23 -9.39 13.78
N GLU A 61 -5.49 -8.12 14.11
CA GLU A 61 -4.89 -6.97 13.44
C GLU A 61 -3.38 -6.85 13.67
N LEU A 62 -2.84 -7.43 14.76
CA LEU A 62 -1.42 -7.32 15.10
C LEU A 62 -0.50 -7.77 13.95
N PHE A 63 -0.89 -8.79 13.20
CA PHE A 63 -0.10 -9.33 12.08
C PHE A 63 -0.19 -8.48 10.79
N PHE A 64 -1.11 -7.53 10.72
CA PHE A 64 -1.29 -6.60 9.60
C PHE A 64 -0.88 -5.17 9.93
N THR A 65 -0.53 -4.89 11.19
CA THR A 65 -0.12 -3.55 11.60
C THR A 65 1.15 -3.14 10.85
N PHE A 66 1.17 -1.93 10.30
CA PHE A 66 2.30 -1.41 9.51
C PHE A 66 3.63 -1.36 10.26
N CYS A 67 3.63 -1.33 11.60
CA CYS A 67 4.83 -1.39 12.43
C CYS A 67 5.30 -2.82 12.72
N SER A 68 4.59 -3.85 12.30
CA SER A 68 4.97 -5.25 12.52
C SER A 68 6.17 -5.64 11.67
N PRO A 69 7.14 -6.40 12.23
CA PRO A 69 8.38 -6.77 11.51
C PRO A 69 8.14 -7.53 10.20
N ASN A 70 7.11 -8.36 10.16
CA ASN A 70 6.70 -9.10 8.96
C ASN A 70 6.25 -8.16 7.83
N VAL A 71 5.42 -7.15 8.16
CA VAL A 71 4.96 -6.13 7.20
C VAL A 71 6.14 -5.27 6.75
N LEU A 72 7.05 -4.90 7.66
CA LEU A 72 8.27 -4.18 7.34
C LEU A 72 9.13 -4.95 6.33
N LEU A 73 9.34 -6.27 6.53
CA LEU A 73 10.11 -7.12 5.61
C LEU A 73 9.47 -7.16 4.23
N MET A 74 8.15 -7.34 4.13
CA MET A 74 7.43 -7.36 2.85
C MET A 74 7.50 -6.00 2.14
N THR A 75 7.34 -4.90 2.88
CA THR A 75 7.42 -3.54 2.36
C THR A 75 8.83 -3.23 1.84
N LEU A 76 9.86 -3.58 2.60
CA LEU A 76 11.26 -3.38 2.21
C LEU A 76 11.60 -4.19 0.96
N ALA A 77 11.19 -5.46 0.89
CA ALA A 77 11.37 -6.30 -0.28
C ALA A 77 10.74 -5.69 -1.53
N THR A 78 9.48 -5.23 -1.44
CA THR A 78 8.77 -4.59 -2.54
C THR A 78 9.47 -3.29 -2.97
N PHE A 79 9.89 -2.47 -2.01
CA PHE A 79 10.57 -1.21 -2.29
C PHE A 79 11.91 -1.42 -3.01
N LEU A 80 12.72 -2.39 -2.56
CA LEU A 80 14.00 -2.75 -3.22
C LEU A 80 13.81 -3.24 -4.66
N LEU A 81 12.75 -4.01 -4.92
CA LEU A 81 12.41 -4.45 -6.28
C LEU A 81 11.98 -3.28 -7.16
N LEU A 82 11.10 -2.42 -6.66
CA LEU A 82 10.61 -1.27 -7.41
C LEU A 82 11.72 -0.29 -7.77
N GLN A 83 12.75 -0.15 -6.94
CA GLN A 83 13.92 0.69 -7.26
C GLN A 83 14.70 0.21 -8.51
N LYS A 84 14.65 -1.07 -8.84
CA LYS A 84 15.33 -1.64 -10.03
C LYS A 84 14.50 -1.49 -11.31
N VAL A 85 13.25 -1.05 -11.20
CA VAL A 85 12.37 -0.86 -12.37
C VAL A 85 12.69 0.46 -13.03
N VAL A 86 13.20 0.40 -14.24
CA VAL A 86 13.46 1.58 -15.09
C VAL A 86 12.29 1.77 -16.04
N ILE A 87 11.56 2.86 -15.87
CA ILE A 87 10.42 3.20 -16.73
C ILE A 87 10.88 4.24 -17.75
N THR A 88 10.82 3.89 -19.03
CA THR A 88 11.22 4.77 -20.15
C THR A 88 10.03 5.39 -20.88
N ASN A 89 8.83 4.84 -20.71
CA ASN A 89 7.64 5.32 -21.38
C ASN A 89 7.17 6.65 -20.78
N SER A 90 7.20 7.72 -21.59
CA SER A 90 6.81 9.08 -21.18
C SER A 90 5.37 9.18 -20.67
N THR A 91 4.44 8.40 -21.23
CA THR A 91 3.03 8.40 -20.80
C THR A 91 2.90 7.80 -19.40
N VAL A 92 3.59 6.67 -19.14
CA VAL A 92 3.58 6.01 -17.83
C VAL A 92 4.20 6.94 -16.78
N ILE A 93 5.31 7.61 -17.10
CA ILE A 93 5.95 8.58 -16.18
C ILE A 93 4.97 9.70 -15.80
N LYS A 94 4.24 10.25 -16.78
CA LYS A 94 3.25 11.31 -16.51
C LYS A 94 2.11 10.83 -15.61
N VAL A 95 1.61 9.62 -15.85
CA VAL A 95 0.56 9.01 -15.02
C VAL A 95 1.05 8.80 -13.59
N LEU A 96 2.23 8.21 -13.42
CA LEU A 96 2.83 7.98 -12.10
C LEU A 96 3.12 9.29 -11.36
N ALA A 97 3.62 10.32 -12.07
CA ALA A 97 3.84 11.63 -11.48
C ALA A 97 2.52 12.26 -10.99
N ASN A 98 1.44 12.14 -11.78
CA ASN A 98 0.12 12.60 -11.36
C ASN A 98 -0.41 11.81 -10.15
N MET A 99 -0.26 10.48 -10.15
CA MET A 99 -0.63 9.64 -8.99
C MET A 99 0.15 10.03 -7.73
N THR A 100 1.44 10.29 -7.86
CA THR A 100 2.28 10.73 -6.75
C THR A 100 1.85 12.10 -6.22
N GLN A 101 1.56 13.05 -7.10
CA GLN A 101 1.04 14.36 -6.72
C GLN A 101 -0.31 14.26 -6.01
N CYS A 102 -1.19 13.36 -6.46
CA CYS A 102 -2.50 13.13 -5.85
C CYS A 102 -2.43 12.23 -4.59
N GLY A 103 -1.27 11.68 -4.24
CA GLY A 103 -1.13 10.61 -3.24
C GLY A 103 -1.75 10.95 -1.88
N PHE A 104 -1.48 12.13 -1.35
CA PHE A 104 -2.06 12.55 -0.08
C PHE A 104 -3.59 12.73 -0.17
N GLY A 105 -4.07 13.33 -1.26
CA GLY A 105 -5.50 13.48 -1.50
C GLY A 105 -6.21 12.13 -1.65
N ILE A 106 -5.60 11.16 -2.36
CA ILE A 106 -6.11 9.79 -2.45
C ILE A 106 -6.23 9.18 -1.06
N TYR A 107 -5.19 9.33 -0.22
CA TYR A 107 -5.20 8.84 1.15
C TYR A 107 -6.32 9.45 1.99
N MET A 108 -6.62 10.73 1.85
CA MET A 108 -7.69 11.38 2.59
C MET A 108 -9.08 10.99 2.07
N VAL A 109 -9.24 10.90 0.75
CA VAL A 109 -10.54 10.67 0.09
C VAL A 109 -10.99 9.23 0.17
N HIS A 110 -10.06 8.25 0.12
CA HIS A 110 -10.42 6.83 0.08
C HIS A 110 -11.32 6.40 1.24
N TYR A 111 -11.13 6.98 2.41
CA TYR A 111 -11.94 6.69 3.60
C TYR A 111 -13.43 6.95 3.37
N PHE A 112 -13.77 8.04 2.67
CA PHE A 112 -15.16 8.36 2.34
C PHE A 112 -15.73 7.49 1.22
N VAL A 113 -14.86 6.96 0.37
CA VAL A 113 -15.25 6.14 -0.79
C VAL A 113 -15.46 4.67 -0.41
N VAL A 114 -14.79 4.17 0.63
CA VAL A 114 -14.90 2.77 1.08
C VAL A 114 -16.34 2.37 1.39
N GLY A 115 -17.06 3.17 2.17
CA GLY A 115 -18.44 2.86 2.58
C GLY A 115 -19.40 2.63 1.39
N PRO A 116 -19.52 3.56 0.45
CA PRO A 116 -20.33 3.37 -0.77
C PRO A 116 -19.96 2.12 -1.57
N PHE A 117 -18.65 1.87 -1.79
CA PHE A 117 -18.23 0.68 -2.55
C PHE A 117 -18.47 -0.62 -1.79
N PHE A 118 -18.37 -0.60 -0.46
CA PHE A 118 -18.73 -1.76 0.35
C PHE A 118 -20.21 -2.10 0.21
N LEU A 119 -21.09 -1.11 0.18
CA LEU A 119 -22.52 -1.32 -0.02
C LEU A 119 -22.87 -1.80 -1.44
N LEU A 120 -22.10 -1.40 -2.45
CA LEU A 120 -22.32 -1.78 -3.85
C LEU A 120 -21.78 -3.18 -4.17
N ILE A 121 -20.59 -3.50 -3.71
CA ILE A 121 -19.86 -4.72 -4.10
C ILE A 121 -20.01 -5.81 -3.02
N GLY A 122 -20.14 -5.42 -1.74
CA GLY A 122 -20.27 -6.35 -0.61
C GLY A 122 -21.40 -7.39 -0.76
N PRO A 123 -22.62 -7.00 -1.18
CA PRO A 123 -23.72 -7.94 -1.40
C PRO A 123 -23.59 -8.82 -2.66
N SER A 124 -22.54 -8.61 -3.48
CA SER A 124 -22.35 -9.38 -4.71
C SER A 124 -22.04 -10.84 -4.42
N SER A 125 -22.48 -11.74 -5.30
CA SER A 125 -22.20 -13.18 -5.22
C SER A 125 -20.78 -13.57 -5.65
N LEU A 126 -19.87 -12.60 -5.76
CA LEU A 126 -18.48 -12.83 -6.13
C LEU A 126 -17.70 -13.52 -4.98
N PRO A 127 -16.80 -14.45 -5.30
CA PRO A 127 -15.94 -15.05 -4.28
C PRO A 127 -15.03 -14.00 -3.63
N ILE A 128 -14.85 -14.06 -2.32
CA ILE A 128 -14.09 -13.10 -1.51
C ILE A 128 -12.70 -12.77 -2.11
N PRO A 129 -11.90 -13.75 -2.61
CA PRO A 129 -10.59 -13.47 -3.22
C PRO A 129 -10.62 -12.58 -4.45
N LEU A 130 -11.77 -12.48 -5.12
CA LEU A 130 -11.96 -11.60 -6.27
C LEU A 130 -12.63 -10.28 -5.87
N GLN A 131 -13.56 -10.35 -4.93
CA GLN A 131 -14.32 -9.21 -4.43
C GLN A 131 -13.42 -8.15 -3.79
N VAL A 132 -12.48 -8.57 -2.92
CA VAL A 132 -11.59 -7.65 -2.19
C VAL A 132 -10.64 -6.88 -3.14
N PRO A 133 -9.90 -7.51 -4.06
CA PRO A 133 -9.07 -6.79 -5.03
C PRO A 133 -9.88 -5.86 -5.94
N LEU A 134 -11.05 -6.30 -6.39
CA LEU A 134 -11.93 -5.48 -7.24
C LEU A 134 -12.35 -4.21 -6.49
N MET A 135 -12.80 -4.37 -5.25
CA MET A 135 -13.18 -3.25 -4.39
C MET A 135 -12.02 -2.29 -4.17
N ALA A 136 -10.83 -2.80 -3.86
CA ALA A 136 -9.64 -1.99 -3.65
C ALA A 136 -9.26 -1.17 -4.90
N ILE A 137 -9.30 -1.78 -6.09
CA ILE A 137 -9.04 -1.11 -7.36
C ILE A 137 -10.09 -0.02 -7.62
N CYS A 138 -11.36 -0.30 -7.44
CA CYS A 138 -12.43 0.68 -7.65
C CYS A 138 -12.32 1.87 -6.70
N ILE A 139 -12.05 1.63 -5.41
CA ILE A 139 -11.85 2.67 -4.40
C ILE A 139 -10.65 3.53 -4.77
N PHE A 140 -9.53 2.90 -5.15
CA PHE A 140 -8.32 3.62 -5.55
C PHE A 140 -8.55 4.50 -6.79
N LEU A 141 -9.14 3.94 -7.84
CA LEU A 141 -9.41 4.68 -9.08
C LEU A 141 -10.39 5.83 -8.87
N CYS A 142 -11.44 5.61 -8.09
CA CYS A 142 -12.42 6.66 -7.76
C CYS A 142 -11.76 7.78 -6.95
N SER A 143 -10.99 7.44 -5.92
CA SER A 143 -10.27 8.42 -5.09
C SER A 143 -9.25 9.21 -5.90
N TRP A 144 -8.51 8.54 -6.80
CA TRP A 144 -7.57 9.20 -7.70
C TRP A 144 -8.28 10.14 -8.69
N ALA A 145 -9.33 9.67 -9.35
CA ALA A 145 -10.10 10.49 -10.29
C ALA A 145 -10.68 11.74 -9.62
N PHE A 146 -11.25 11.57 -8.42
CA PHE A 146 -11.78 12.68 -7.62
C PHE A 146 -10.70 13.69 -7.24
N THR A 147 -9.57 13.22 -6.73
CA THR A 147 -8.43 14.07 -6.36
C THR A 147 -7.85 14.79 -7.57
N ALA A 148 -7.63 14.08 -8.68
CA ALA A 148 -7.13 14.66 -9.91
C ALA A 148 -8.08 15.72 -10.49
N LEU A 149 -9.39 15.51 -10.37
CA LEU A 149 -10.41 16.49 -10.76
C LEU A 149 -10.31 17.76 -9.92
N ILE A 150 -10.13 17.65 -8.60
CA ILE A 150 -9.95 18.80 -7.71
C ILE A 150 -8.69 19.59 -8.09
N TYR A 151 -7.56 18.91 -8.33
CA TYR A 151 -6.34 19.58 -8.79
C TYR A 151 -6.53 20.31 -10.12
N LYS A 152 -7.34 19.75 -11.03
CA LYS A 152 -7.65 20.39 -12.33
C LYS A 152 -8.56 21.61 -12.19
N LEU A 153 -9.56 21.55 -11.32
CA LEU A 153 -10.54 22.62 -11.12
C LEU A 153 -10.01 23.77 -10.23
N MET A 154 -9.21 23.43 -9.23
CA MET A 154 -8.76 24.38 -8.22
C MET A 154 -7.26 24.20 -7.88
N PRO A 155 -6.33 24.40 -8.84
CA PRO A 155 -4.93 24.06 -8.67
C PRO A 155 -4.25 24.75 -7.47
N GLN A 156 -4.58 26.01 -7.22
CA GLN A 156 -3.99 26.78 -6.11
C GLN A 156 -4.53 26.35 -4.74
N LYS A 157 -5.82 25.99 -4.65
CA LYS A 157 -6.45 25.59 -3.38
C LYS A 157 -6.22 24.11 -3.09
N ALA A 158 -6.11 23.28 -4.11
CA ALA A 158 -5.86 21.84 -3.95
C ALA A 158 -4.56 21.57 -3.20
N VAL A 159 -3.50 22.33 -3.46
CA VAL A 159 -2.21 22.22 -2.75
C VAL A 159 -2.35 22.48 -1.25
N TRP A 160 -3.26 23.37 -0.83
CA TRP A 160 -3.48 23.66 0.59
C TRP A 160 -4.21 22.55 1.35
N PHE A 161 -5.11 21.83 0.67
CA PHE A 161 -5.93 20.79 1.30
C PHE A 161 -5.44 19.37 1.05
N MET A 162 -4.70 19.14 -0.04
CA MET A 162 -4.33 17.81 -0.50
C MET A 162 -2.80 17.60 -0.63
N GLY A 163 -1.99 18.58 -0.25
CA GLY A 163 -0.52 18.51 -0.22
C GLY A 163 0.15 18.83 -1.55
#